data_035e97904201252b0095654ddcb31469
#
_entry.id   035e97904201252b0095654ddcb31469
#
_cell.length_a   1.000
_cell.length_b   1.000
_cell.length_c   1.000
_cell.angle_alpha   90.00
_cell.angle_beta   90.00
_cell.angle_gamma   90.00
#
_symmetry.space_group_name_H-M   'P 1'
#
loop_
_entity.id
_entity.type
_entity.pdbx_description
1 polymer ?
#
loop_
_entity_poly.entity_id
_entity_poly.type
_entity_poly.pdbx_seq_one_letter_code
_entity_poly.pdbx_strand_id
1 'polypeptide(L)'
;PVMDGFALAENIKAKDSNVPIIFLTAKSMKVDMIRGFKIGADDYITKPFDSEILLFKIKALLNRSENIVKAVNEQVEFVIGGFKFNSRLRTIEGFGKEEKLSPKEAALLALLCVYLNDILPREIALRKIWNDDNYFTARSMDVFITKIRKYLKDDPNIELLNVHGNGYRLVVKE
;
A
#
# COMPACT_ATOMS: atom_id res chain seq x y z
N PRO A 1 -28.87 -21.08 -1.29
CA PRO A 1 -28.45 -19.82 -1.92
C PRO A 1 -27.75 -20.06 -3.23
N VAL A 2 -27.98 -19.20 -4.21
CA VAL A 2 -27.45 -19.35 -5.57
C VAL A 2 -25.95 -19.04 -5.63
N MET A 3 -25.42 -18.29 -4.63
CA MET A 3 -24.03 -17.86 -4.56
C MET A 3 -23.55 -17.81 -3.10
N ASP A 4 -22.37 -18.35 -2.82
CA ASP A 4 -21.76 -18.22 -1.49
C ASP A 4 -20.98 -16.90 -1.33
N GLY A 5 -20.64 -16.54 -0.09
CA GLY A 5 -19.97 -15.27 0.20
C GLY A 5 -18.56 -15.17 -0.43
N PHE A 6 -17.87 -16.28 -0.65
CA PHE A 6 -16.56 -16.28 -1.31
C PHE A 6 -16.71 -15.99 -2.80
N ALA A 7 -17.66 -16.65 -3.48
CA ALA A 7 -17.95 -16.40 -4.89
C ALA A 7 -18.43 -14.95 -5.13
N LEU A 8 -19.23 -14.40 -4.18
CA LEU A 8 -19.64 -13.00 -4.23
C LEU A 8 -18.42 -12.06 -4.12
N ALA A 9 -17.53 -12.31 -3.18
CA ALA A 9 -16.31 -11.52 -2.97
C ALA A 9 -15.39 -11.57 -4.18
N GLU A 10 -15.19 -12.74 -4.78
CA GLU A 10 -14.44 -12.93 -6.02
C GLU A 10 -15.03 -12.07 -7.15
N ASN A 11 -16.34 -12.09 -7.33
CA ASN A 11 -17.02 -11.28 -8.36
C ASN A 11 -16.91 -9.78 -8.10
N ILE A 12 -16.98 -9.33 -6.84
CA ILE A 12 -16.79 -7.92 -6.49
C ILE A 12 -15.35 -7.49 -6.80
N LYS A 13 -14.36 -8.25 -6.33
CA LYS A 13 -12.94 -7.93 -6.55
C LYS A 13 -12.53 -8.00 -8.04
N ALA A 14 -13.18 -8.84 -8.82
CA ALA A 14 -12.98 -8.88 -10.27
C ALA A 14 -13.51 -7.63 -10.98
N LYS A 15 -14.59 -7.02 -10.47
CA LYS A 15 -15.15 -5.77 -11.04
C LYS A 15 -14.42 -4.53 -10.54
N ASP A 16 -14.17 -4.46 -9.25
CA ASP A 16 -13.42 -3.38 -8.62
C ASP A 16 -12.62 -3.94 -7.43
N SER A 17 -11.32 -4.07 -7.62
CA SER A 17 -10.40 -4.58 -6.62
C SER A 17 -10.24 -3.66 -5.39
N ASN A 18 -10.66 -2.38 -5.48
CA ASN A 18 -10.52 -1.39 -4.41
C ASN A 18 -11.67 -1.44 -3.39
N VAL A 19 -12.78 -2.11 -3.70
CA VAL A 19 -13.91 -2.24 -2.75
C VAL A 19 -13.45 -2.99 -1.50
N PRO A 20 -13.50 -2.38 -0.31
CA PRO A 20 -13.14 -3.08 0.91
C PRO A 20 -14.16 -4.18 1.23
N ILE A 21 -13.68 -5.36 1.62
CA ILE A 21 -14.51 -6.51 1.94
C ILE A 21 -14.15 -7.02 3.33
N ILE A 22 -15.18 -7.14 4.19
CA ILE A 22 -15.08 -7.82 5.48
C ILE A 22 -15.99 -9.04 5.44
N PHE A 23 -15.46 -10.23 5.69
CA PHE A 23 -16.27 -11.42 5.87
C PHE A 23 -16.84 -11.47 7.28
N LEU A 24 -18.17 -11.59 7.39
CA LEU A 24 -18.90 -11.88 8.64
C LEU A 24 -19.49 -13.29 8.57
N THR A 25 -18.90 -14.24 9.27
CA THR A 25 -19.22 -15.65 9.06
C THR A 25 -19.20 -16.48 10.35
N ALA A 26 -19.95 -17.56 10.36
CA ALA A 26 -19.85 -18.60 11.41
C ALA A 26 -18.66 -19.54 11.19
N LYS A 27 -18.01 -19.51 10.01
CA LYS A 27 -16.86 -20.36 9.70
C LYS A 27 -15.62 -19.80 10.39
N SER A 28 -15.06 -20.56 11.32
CA SER A 28 -13.87 -20.20 12.10
C SER A 28 -12.62 -20.99 11.71
N MET A 29 -12.74 -21.87 10.70
CA MET A 29 -11.60 -22.67 10.28
C MET A 29 -10.51 -21.80 9.61
N LYS A 30 -9.27 -22.07 9.97
CA LYS A 30 -8.10 -21.39 9.39
C LYS A 30 -8.08 -21.42 7.86
N VAL A 31 -8.55 -22.50 7.25
CA VAL A 31 -8.63 -22.67 5.79
C VAL A 31 -9.61 -21.66 5.15
N ASP A 32 -10.76 -21.43 5.76
CA ASP A 32 -11.77 -20.47 5.27
C ASP A 32 -11.23 -19.03 5.41
N MET A 33 -10.56 -18.71 6.52
CA MET A 33 -9.92 -17.40 6.71
C MET A 33 -8.84 -17.14 5.65
N ILE A 34 -7.97 -18.13 5.42
CA ILE A 34 -6.91 -18.03 4.38
C ILE A 34 -7.54 -17.83 3.00
N ARG A 35 -8.61 -18.56 2.69
CA ARG A 35 -9.34 -18.40 1.42
C ARG A 35 -9.89 -16.98 1.28
N GLY A 36 -10.55 -16.44 2.32
CA GLY A 36 -11.05 -15.06 2.32
C GLY A 36 -9.96 -14.02 2.03
N PHE A 37 -8.81 -14.13 2.70
CA PHE A 37 -7.68 -13.23 2.46
C PHE A 37 -7.05 -13.40 1.07
N LYS A 38 -6.99 -14.62 0.54
CA LYS A 38 -6.52 -14.86 -0.85
C LYS A 38 -7.40 -14.21 -1.90
N ILE A 39 -8.70 -14.13 -1.67
CA ILE A 39 -9.65 -13.41 -2.53
C ILE A 39 -9.42 -11.88 -2.46
N GLY A 40 -8.71 -11.42 -1.45
CA GLY A 40 -8.44 -10.00 -1.23
C GLY A 40 -9.41 -9.34 -0.23
N ALA A 41 -9.95 -10.11 0.71
CA ALA A 41 -10.67 -9.53 1.83
C ALA A 41 -9.73 -8.71 2.72
N ASP A 42 -10.24 -7.62 3.23
CA ASP A 42 -9.51 -6.72 4.11
C ASP A 42 -9.58 -7.16 5.57
N ASP A 43 -10.66 -7.87 5.95
CA ASP A 43 -10.82 -8.46 7.28
C ASP A 43 -11.76 -9.67 7.28
N TYR A 44 -11.71 -10.46 8.38
CA TYR A 44 -12.50 -11.66 8.57
C TYR A 44 -12.93 -11.75 10.03
N ILE A 45 -14.25 -11.72 10.27
CA ILE A 45 -14.84 -11.68 11.60
C ILE A 45 -15.78 -12.87 11.79
N THR A 46 -15.56 -13.64 12.84
CA THR A 46 -16.38 -14.80 13.17
C THR A 46 -17.59 -14.40 14.02
N LYS A 47 -18.73 -15.02 13.76
CA LYS A 47 -19.94 -14.93 14.60
C LYS A 47 -19.83 -15.87 15.80
N PRO A 48 -20.27 -15.42 17.02
CA PRO A 48 -20.82 -14.11 17.34
C PRO A 48 -19.74 -13.03 17.40
N PHE A 49 -20.06 -11.79 17.00
CA PHE A 49 -19.13 -10.67 17.03
C PHE A 49 -19.73 -9.48 17.77
N ASP A 50 -18.87 -8.63 18.30
CA ASP A 50 -19.23 -7.36 18.91
C ASP A 50 -19.44 -6.30 17.80
N SER A 51 -20.60 -5.61 17.86
CA SER A 51 -20.95 -4.60 16.86
C SER A 51 -20.08 -3.36 16.93
N GLU A 52 -19.55 -2.99 18.12
CA GLU A 52 -18.62 -1.88 18.27
C GLU A 52 -17.27 -2.21 17.62
N ILE A 53 -16.78 -3.43 17.82
CA ILE A 53 -15.54 -3.90 17.18
C ILE A 53 -15.70 -3.88 15.66
N LEU A 54 -16.83 -4.36 15.13
CA LEU A 54 -17.11 -4.29 13.69
C LEU A 54 -17.09 -2.85 13.19
N LEU A 55 -17.76 -1.93 13.91
CA LEU A 55 -17.79 -0.51 13.54
C LEU A 55 -16.40 0.12 13.54
N PHE A 56 -15.56 -0.19 14.53
CA PHE A 56 -14.18 0.28 14.56
C PHE A 56 -13.36 -0.25 13.38
N LYS A 57 -13.52 -1.52 13.02
CA LYS A 57 -12.84 -2.12 11.86
C LYS A 57 -13.29 -1.47 10.55
N ILE A 58 -14.59 -1.24 10.36
CA ILE A 58 -15.13 -0.52 9.19
C ILE A 58 -14.54 0.89 9.11
N LYS A 59 -14.59 1.66 10.21
CA LYS A 59 -14.02 3.01 10.26
C LYS A 59 -12.52 3.01 9.96
N ALA A 60 -11.76 2.05 10.50
CA ALA A 60 -10.33 1.93 10.25
C ALA A 60 -10.04 1.66 8.77
N LEU A 61 -10.80 0.79 8.11
CA LEU A 61 -10.67 0.50 6.69
C LEU A 61 -11.00 1.71 5.81
N LEU A 62 -12.11 2.39 6.10
CA LEU A 62 -12.53 3.58 5.36
C LEU A 62 -11.54 4.73 5.55
N ASN A 63 -11.14 5.02 6.78
CA ASN A 63 -10.16 6.07 7.09
C ASN A 63 -8.79 5.78 6.49
N ARG A 64 -8.37 4.51 6.43
CA ARG A 64 -7.10 4.12 5.81
C ARG A 64 -7.08 4.42 4.31
N SER A 65 -8.18 4.15 3.61
CA SER A 65 -8.28 4.46 2.18
C SER A 65 -8.38 5.97 1.93
N GLU A 66 -9.17 6.71 2.70
CA GLU A 66 -9.36 8.15 2.55
C GLU A 66 -8.12 8.95 2.96
N ASN A 67 -7.50 8.62 4.10
CA ASN A 67 -6.32 9.33 4.57
C ASN A 67 -5.10 9.11 3.67
N ILE A 68 -4.92 7.89 3.14
CA ILE A 68 -3.83 7.62 2.19
C ILE A 68 -4.07 8.36 0.87
N VAL A 69 -5.31 8.38 0.36
CA VAL A 69 -5.64 9.12 -0.87
C VAL A 69 -5.52 10.63 -0.66
N LYS A 70 -6.00 11.16 0.48
CA LYS A 70 -5.84 12.57 0.84
C LYS A 70 -4.37 12.93 1.03
N ALA A 71 -3.62 12.16 1.82
CA ALA A 71 -2.21 12.43 2.07
C ALA A 71 -1.36 12.45 0.78
N VAL A 72 -1.59 11.50 -0.14
CA VAL A 72 -0.89 11.49 -1.44
C VAL A 72 -1.32 12.65 -2.33
N ASN A 73 -2.58 13.12 -2.26
CA ASN A 73 -3.10 14.20 -3.09
C ASN A 73 -2.87 15.59 -2.49
N GLU A 74 -2.84 15.71 -1.16
CA GLU A 74 -2.71 16.99 -0.45
C GLU A 74 -1.25 17.32 -0.09
N GLN A 75 -0.45 16.31 0.24
CA GLN A 75 0.95 16.53 0.58
C GLN A 75 1.81 16.50 -0.68
N VAL A 76 2.21 17.68 -1.12
CA VAL A 76 3.04 17.88 -2.32
C VAL A 76 4.52 17.77 -1.97
N GLU A 77 4.90 18.16 -0.77
CA GLU A 77 6.29 18.22 -0.31
C GLU A 77 6.54 17.26 0.85
N PHE A 78 7.63 16.51 0.75
CA PHE A 78 8.08 15.55 1.76
C PHE A 78 9.53 15.84 2.12
N VAL A 79 9.85 15.67 3.40
CA VAL A 79 11.23 15.66 3.89
C VAL A 79 11.60 14.23 4.23
N ILE A 80 12.68 13.72 3.63
CA ILE A 80 13.16 12.34 3.79
C ILE A 80 14.63 12.45 4.18
N GLY A 81 14.94 12.43 5.49
CA GLY A 81 16.28 12.70 5.97
C GLY A 81 16.79 14.04 5.44
N GLY A 82 17.93 14.04 4.75
CA GLY A 82 18.51 15.22 4.11
C GLY A 82 17.92 15.61 2.75
N PHE A 83 16.87 14.95 2.28
CA PHE A 83 16.23 15.24 1.00
C PHE A 83 14.91 15.97 1.14
N LYS A 84 14.62 16.87 0.19
CA LYS A 84 13.29 17.45 -0.07
C LYS A 84 12.74 16.85 -1.35
N PHE A 85 11.57 16.25 -1.28
CA PHE A 85 10.89 15.66 -2.43
C PHE A 85 9.59 16.40 -2.71
N ASN A 86 9.42 16.89 -3.95
CA ASN A 86 8.17 17.49 -4.42
C ASN A 86 7.50 16.52 -5.40
N SER A 87 6.38 15.94 -4.99
CA SER A 87 5.65 14.92 -5.75
C SER A 87 4.99 15.49 -7.01
N ARG A 88 4.56 16.76 -6.99
CA ARG A 88 3.92 17.43 -8.13
C ARG A 88 4.95 17.81 -9.19
N LEU A 89 6.05 18.42 -8.79
CA LEU A 89 7.16 18.76 -9.69
C LEU A 89 7.97 17.52 -10.07
N ARG A 90 7.85 16.45 -9.29
CA ARG A 90 8.60 15.19 -9.44
C ARG A 90 10.10 15.42 -9.32
N THR A 91 10.50 16.26 -8.37
CA THR A 91 11.90 16.56 -8.09
C THR A 91 12.28 16.12 -6.69
N ILE A 92 13.49 15.61 -6.57
CA ILE A 92 14.13 15.33 -5.29
C ILE A 92 15.44 16.12 -5.21
N GLU A 93 15.58 16.90 -4.15
CA GLU A 93 16.73 17.77 -3.91
C GLU A 93 17.39 17.38 -2.59
N GLY A 94 18.71 17.30 -2.58
CA GLY A 94 19.51 17.04 -1.38
C GLY A 94 21.00 16.87 -1.73
N PHE A 95 21.86 17.13 -0.76
CA PHE A 95 23.30 16.95 -0.90
C PHE A 95 23.91 17.69 -2.13
N GLY A 96 23.35 18.87 -2.45
CA GLY A 96 23.80 19.71 -3.57
C GLY A 96 23.40 19.18 -4.96
N LYS A 97 22.45 18.24 -5.04
CA LYS A 97 21.93 17.68 -6.28
C LYS A 97 20.42 17.84 -6.34
N GLU A 98 19.90 18.06 -7.55
CA GLU A 98 18.48 17.96 -7.86
C GLU A 98 18.31 16.92 -8.98
N GLU A 99 17.38 15.99 -8.77
CA GLU A 99 17.07 14.94 -9.72
C GLU A 99 15.58 14.97 -10.06
N LYS A 100 15.26 14.73 -11.34
CA LYS A 100 13.88 14.66 -11.82
C LYS A 100 13.44 13.22 -11.96
N LEU A 101 12.34 12.86 -11.30
CA LEU A 101 11.79 11.52 -11.30
C LEU A 101 10.76 11.34 -12.44
N SER A 102 10.67 10.13 -12.97
CA SER A 102 9.56 9.76 -13.84
C SER A 102 8.24 9.74 -13.07
N PRO A 103 7.08 9.80 -13.76
CA PRO A 103 5.78 9.80 -13.07
C PRO A 103 5.60 8.62 -12.11
N LYS A 104 6.03 7.40 -12.48
CA LYS A 104 5.91 6.20 -11.65
C LYS A 104 6.90 6.20 -10.47
N GLU A 105 8.12 6.69 -10.66
CA GLU A 105 9.10 6.86 -9.57
C GLU A 105 8.58 7.84 -8.53
N ALA A 106 8.07 8.99 -8.96
CA ALA A 106 7.51 10.00 -8.07
C ALA A 106 6.28 9.48 -7.30
N ALA A 107 5.38 8.78 -7.98
CA ALA A 107 4.20 8.18 -7.35
C ALA A 107 4.59 7.11 -6.31
N LEU A 108 5.58 6.26 -6.62
CA LEU A 108 6.06 5.25 -5.70
C LEU A 108 6.79 5.87 -4.49
N LEU A 109 7.62 6.90 -4.72
CA LEU A 109 8.30 7.60 -3.63
C LEU A 109 7.30 8.33 -2.72
N ALA A 110 6.25 8.97 -3.29
CA ALA A 110 5.19 9.60 -2.50
C ALA A 110 4.45 8.59 -1.62
N LEU A 111 4.12 7.40 -2.15
CA LEU A 111 3.54 6.33 -1.35
C LEU A 111 4.47 5.86 -0.23
N LEU A 112 5.76 5.68 -0.51
CA LEU A 112 6.75 5.31 0.49
C LEU A 112 6.87 6.37 1.61
N CYS A 113 6.76 7.66 1.27
CA CYS A 113 6.76 8.75 2.24
C CYS A 113 5.51 8.74 3.13
N VAL A 114 4.35 8.44 2.57
CA VAL A 114 3.10 8.29 3.34
C VAL A 114 3.19 7.10 4.32
N TYR A 115 3.92 6.05 3.94
CA TYR A 115 4.21 4.89 4.78
C TYR A 115 5.58 4.99 5.47
N LEU A 116 6.09 6.21 5.69
CA LEU A 116 7.41 6.39 6.31
C LEU A 116 7.50 5.65 7.63
N ASN A 117 8.56 4.86 7.80
CA ASN A 117 8.81 3.98 8.95
C ASN A 117 7.79 2.84 9.14
N ASP A 118 6.85 2.66 8.19
CA ASP A 118 5.89 1.56 8.17
C ASP A 118 6.02 0.75 6.86
N ILE A 119 5.33 -0.37 6.77
CA ILE A 119 5.36 -1.24 5.59
C ILE A 119 4.36 -0.72 4.56
N LEU A 120 4.85 -0.33 3.37
CA LEU A 120 4.02 -0.16 2.19
C LEU A 120 3.74 -1.54 1.58
N PRO A 121 2.50 -2.06 1.65
CA PRO A 121 2.17 -3.35 1.04
C PRO A 121 2.36 -3.30 -0.48
N ARG A 122 2.99 -4.35 -1.03
CA ARG A 122 3.29 -4.44 -2.47
C ARG A 122 2.03 -4.27 -3.32
N GLU A 123 0.95 -4.91 -2.93
CA GLU A 123 -0.33 -4.87 -3.63
C GLU A 123 -0.94 -3.46 -3.69
N ILE A 124 -0.82 -2.69 -2.61
CA ILE A 124 -1.29 -1.30 -2.58
C ILE A 124 -0.51 -0.45 -3.58
N ALA A 125 0.82 -0.58 -3.60
CA ALA A 125 1.65 0.15 -4.54
C ALA A 125 1.34 -0.24 -6.00
N LEU A 126 1.21 -1.54 -6.28
CA LEU A 126 0.88 -2.04 -7.61
C LEU A 126 -0.47 -1.51 -8.10
N ARG A 127 -1.52 -1.63 -7.30
CA ARG A 127 -2.85 -1.10 -7.65
C ARG A 127 -2.86 0.41 -7.89
N LYS A 128 -2.24 1.18 -6.99
CA LYS A 128 -2.29 2.65 -7.08
C LYS A 128 -1.46 3.23 -8.22
N ILE A 129 -0.38 2.59 -8.61
CA ILE A 129 0.58 3.15 -9.58
C ILE A 129 0.46 2.49 -10.95
N TRP A 130 0.18 1.19 -10.98
CA TRP A 130 0.11 0.44 -12.24
C TRP A 130 -1.30 0.02 -12.63
N ASN A 131 -2.27 0.18 -11.71
CA ASN A 131 -3.66 -0.26 -11.88
C ASN A 131 -3.79 -1.76 -12.20
N ASP A 132 -2.79 -2.54 -11.79
CA ASP A 132 -2.66 -3.97 -12.07
C ASP A 132 -1.73 -4.61 -11.03
N ASP A 133 -2.07 -5.80 -10.56
CA ASP A 133 -1.32 -6.57 -9.56
C ASP A 133 -0.72 -7.86 -10.10
N ASN A 134 -0.66 -8.01 -11.43
CA ASN A 134 -0.12 -9.21 -12.05
C ASN A 134 1.41 -9.35 -11.86
N TYR A 135 1.93 -10.58 -12.09
CA TYR A 135 3.33 -10.93 -11.87
C TYR A 135 4.33 -10.07 -12.64
N PHE A 136 4.00 -9.64 -13.87
CA PHE A 136 4.90 -8.81 -14.68
C PHE A 136 5.04 -7.40 -14.12
N THR A 137 3.96 -6.86 -13.58
CA THR A 137 3.92 -5.54 -12.94
C THR A 137 4.71 -5.55 -11.62
N ALA A 138 4.66 -6.66 -10.88
CA ALA A 138 5.45 -6.84 -9.67
C ALA A 138 6.97 -6.79 -9.92
N ARG A 139 7.44 -7.39 -11.02
CA ARG A 139 8.86 -7.35 -11.44
C ARG A 139 9.30 -5.94 -11.86
N SER A 140 8.40 -5.19 -12.50
CA SER A 140 8.63 -3.79 -12.86
C SER A 140 8.83 -2.91 -11.63
N MET A 141 8.07 -3.13 -10.56
CA MET A 141 8.19 -2.38 -9.31
C MET A 141 9.59 -2.49 -8.68
N ASP A 142 10.23 -3.66 -8.73
CA ASP A 142 11.57 -3.86 -8.19
C ASP A 142 12.62 -2.99 -8.88
N VAL A 143 12.43 -2.71 -10.17
CA VAL A 143 13.28 -1.78 -10.94
C VAL A 143 13.13 -0.34 -10.41
N PHE A 144 11.90 0.09 -10.12
CA PHE A 144 11.64 1.42 -9.56
C PHE A 144 12.18 1.55 -8.14
N ILE A 145 12.03 0.53 -7.31
CA ILE A 145 12.65 0.47 -5.97
C ILE A 145 14.16 0.63 -6.05
N THR A 146 14.80 -0.05 -7.01
CA THR A 146 16.25 0.07 -7.22
C THR A 146 16.66 1.48 -7.61
N LYS A 147 15.87 2.17 -8.44
CA LYS A 147 16.12 3.55 -8.83
C LYS A 147 15.92 4.52 -7.65
N ILE A 148 14.86 4.34 -6.86
CA ILE A 148 14.63 5.15 -5.67
C ILE A 148 15.78 5.01 -4.68
N ARG A 149 16.33 3.80 -4.47
CA ARG A 149 17.53 3.60 -3.65
C ARG A 149 18.72 4.40 -4.16
N LYS A 150 18.89 4.54 -5.48
CA LYS A 150 19.98 5.36 -6.04
C LYS A 150 19.81 6.85 -5.75
N TYR A 151 18.57 7.37 -5.81
CA TYR A 151 18.32 8.77 -5.47
C TYR A 151 18.61 9.07 -4.00
N LEU A 152 18.32 8.13 -3.11
CA LEU A 152 18.42 8.30 -1.65
C LEU A 152 19.79 7.89 -1.07
N LYS A 153 20.71 7.37 -1.88
CA LYS A 153 21.97 6.75 -1.42
C LYS A 153 22.94 7.68 -0.70
N ASP A 154 22.83 8.98 -0.94
CA ASP A 154 23.77 9.98 -0.40
C ASP A 154 23.47 10.30 1.08
N ASP A 155 22.31 9.83 1.62
CA ASP A 155 22.00 9.90 3.04
C ASP A 155 22.14 8.52 3.71
N PRO A 156 23.13 8.32 4.59
CA PRO A 156 23.34 7.03 5.27
C PRO A 156 22.25 6.68 6.31
N ASN A 157 21.43 7.67 6.70
CA ASN A 157 20.35 7.45 7.64
C ASN A 157 19.08 6.90 6.96
N ILE A 158 19.05 6.86 5.63
CA ILE A 158 17.88 6.37 4.88
C ILE A 158 18.11 4.92 4.43
N GLU A 159 17.15 4.07 4.74
CA GLU A 159 17.13 2.70 4.26
C GLU A 159 15.79 2.38 3.59
N LEU A 160 15.85 1.84 2.37
CA LEU A 160 14.67 1.28 1.69
C LEU A 160 14.77 -0.25 1.70
N LEU A 161 14.08 -0.84 2.67
CA LEU A 161 14.12 -2.28 2.96
C LEU A 161 13.07 -3.05 2.15
N ASN A 162 13.42 -4.27 1.77
CA ASN A 162 12.46 -5.24 1.26
C ASN A 162 11.98 -6.10 2.43
N VAL A 163 10.69 -6.06 2.73
CA VAL A 163 10.05 -6.91 3.76
C VAL A 163 9.45 -8.11 3.04
N HIS A 164 10.16 -9.23 3.12
CA HIS A 164 9.85 -10.45 2.37
C HIS A 164 8.38 -10.86 2.52
N GLY A 165 7.69 -11.08 1.40
CA GLY A 165 6.27 -11.47 1.36
C GLY A 165 5.26 -10.35 1.64
N ASN A 166 5.69 -9.16 2.14
CA ASN A 166 4.78 -8.10 2.58
C ASN A 166 4.87 -6.83 1.73
N GLY A 167 6.09 -6.36 1.42
CA GLY A 167 6.24 -5.11 0.67
C GLY A 167 7.58 -4.41 0.93
N TYR A 168 7.54 -3.10 1.03
CA TYR A 168 8.74 -2.26 1.22
C TYR A 168 8.56 -1.32 2.40
N ARG A 169 9.66 -0.99 3.05
CA ARG A 169 9.70 -0.02 4.15
C ARG A 169 10.78 1.01 3.88
N LEU A 170 10.39 2.29 3.81
CA LEU A 170 11.31 3.41 3.81
C LEU A 170 11.55 3.82 5.26
N VAL A 171 12.79 3.75 5.71
CA VAL A 171 13.19 4.08 7.09
C VAL A 171 14.09 5.29 7.06
N VAL A 172 13.84 6.26 7.94
CA VAL A 172 14.76 7.34 8.28
C VAL A 172 15.16 7.13 9.74
N LYS A 173 16.45 6.88 9.97
CA LYS A 173 17.03 6.73 11.31
C LYS A 173 17.21 8.11 11.92
N GLU A 174 16.86 8.22 13.20
CA GLU A 174 17.14 9.41 14.01
C GLU A 174 18.63 9.52 14.37
#